data_fe2ed8528bbe11f31cad6c223d6aaffa
#
_entry.id   fe2ed8528bbe11f31cad6c223d6aaffa
#
_cell.length_a   1.000
_cell.length_b   1.000
_cell.length_c   1.000
_cell.angle_alpha   90.00
_cell.angle_beta   90.00
_cell.angle_gamma   90.00
#
_symmetry.space_group_name_H-M   'P 1'
#
loop_
_entity.id
_entity.type
_entity.pdbx_description
1 polymer ?
#
loop_
_entity_poly.entity_id
_entity_poly.type
_entity_poly.pdbx_seq_one_letter_code
_entity_poly.pdbx_strand_id
1 'polypeptide(L)'
;MTHRPAQFAALAAAFVVSTFSSAEPRAGGWIDISAPIDPKTTPVYPGNTPVKLDFALNYDKGDKLALSSYTLGAHTGTHVDAPMHFIKGGASVDLVTLDKFVGPARIIDCTPDAKVIDAAELNKHDWKGARRIVFRTRNSRNHWMTDPTFHEDFTYVAPDAAQLLADAGVELVGIDYLSMEKYKSSDFKTHVILLGKGIPIVEGLQLADVTPGDYDLVVLPLRVVGHEGAPARAILKHRP
;
A
#
# COMPACT_ATOMS: atom_id res chain seq x y z
N MET A 1 -16.23 53.82 -54.83
CA MET A 1 -16.16 52.37 -54.39
C MET A 1 -15.16 52.26 -53.26
N THR A 2 -15.65 52.24 -52.03
CA THR A 2 -14.83 52.26 -50.80
C THR A 2 -14.83 50.86 -50.20
N HIS A 3 -13.70 50.15 -50.26
CA HIS A 3 -13.52 48.90 -49.59
C HIS A 3 -13.32 49.09 -48.06
N ARG A 4 -14.16 48.47 -47.24
CA ARG A 4 -13.98 48.35 -45.79
C ARG A 4 -13.19 47.05 -45.51
N PRO A 5 -12.16 47.05 -44.69
CA PRO A 5 -11.49 45.83 -44.27
C PRO A 5 -12.31 45.10 -43.17
N ALA A 6 -12.45 43.80 -43.28
CA ALA A 6 -13.03 42.92 -42.29
C ALA A 6 -12.08 42.76 -41.11
N GLN A 7 -12.57 43.11 -39.91
CA GLN A 7 -11.86 42.80 -38.63
C GLN A 7 -12.10 41.34 -38.23
N PHE A 8 -11.05 40.53 -38.24
CA PHE A 8 -11.07 39.22 -37.61
C PHE A 8 -10.83 39.36 -36.12
N ALA A 9 -11.84 39.10 -35.31
CA ALA A 9 -11.72 38.98 -33.87
C ALA A 9 -11.08 37.63 -33.52
N ALA A 10 -9.87 37.63 -33.01
CA ALA A 10 -9.22 36.42 -32.49
C ALA A 10 -9.85 36.09 -31.13
N LEU A 11 -10.55 34.97 -31.03
CA LEU A 11 -11.04 34.42 -29.79
C LEU A 11 -9.85 33.76 -29.06
N ALA A 12 -9.34 34.41 -28.00
CA ALA A 12 -8.36 33.81 -27.13
C ALA A 12 -9.05 32.79 -26.21
N ALA A 13 -8.81 31.50 -26.44
CA ALA A 13 -9.23 30.45 -25.54
C ALA A 13 -8.34 30.51 -24.29
N ALA A 14 -8.90 30.96 -23.16
CA ALA A 14 -8.25 30.90 -21.85
C ALA A 14 -8.21 29.45 -21.37
N PHE A 15 -7.03 28.82 -21.43
CA PHE A 15 -6.77 27.55 -20.77
C PHE A 15 -6.77 27.80 -19.24
N VAL A 16 -7.82 27.34 -18.55
CA VAL A 16 -7.86 27.25 -17.11
C VAL A 16 -7.00 26.03 -16.73
N VAL A 17 -5.74 26.26 -16.40
CA VAL A 17 -4.91 25.25 -15.74
C VAL A 17 -5.40 25.12 -14.30
N SER A 18 -6.25 24.14 -14.04
CA SER A 18 -6.61 23.76 -12.68
C SER A 18 -5.38 23.11 -12.03
N THR A 19 -4.63 23.89 -11.24
CA THR A 19 -3.62 23.34 -10.34
C THR A 19 -4.36 22.59 -9.26
N PHE A 20 -4.35 21.25 -9.33
CA PHE A 20 -4.73 20.41 -8.19
C PHE A 20 -3.67 20.60 -7.11
N SER A 21 -3.91 21.53 -6.20
CA SER A 21 -3.18 21.60 -4.94
C SER A 21 -3.50 20.32 -4.18
N SER A 22 -2.49 19.57 -3.78
CA SER A 22 -2.63 18.53 -2.77
C SER A 22 -3.16 19.24 -1.51
N ALA A 23 -4.45 19.04 -1.20
CA ALA A 23 -5.05 19.62 -0.01
C ALA A 23 -4.33 19.04 1.20
N GLU A 24 -3.74 19.91 2.02
CA GLU A 24 -3.26 19.55 3.35
C GLU A 24 -4.35 18.73 4.09
N PRO A 25 -3.98 17.64 4.78
CA PRO A 25 -4.95 16.84 5.52
C PRO A 25 -5.67 17.74 6.51
N ARG A 26 -6.99 17.90 6.37
CA ARG A 26 -7.81 18.60 7.37
C ARG A 26 -7.65 17.87 8.71
N ALA A 27 -7.46 18.60 9.80
CA ALA A 27 -7.46 18.03 11.15
C ALA A 27 -8.69 17.14 11.33
N GLY A 28 -8.47 15.82 11.60
CA GLY A 28 -9.52 14.80 11.66
C GLY A 28 -9.95 14.20 10.29
N GLY A 29 -9.24 14.50 9.19
CA GLY A 29 -9.46 13.89 7.87
C GLY A 29 -8.86 12.49 7.73
N TRP A 30 -9.17 11.84 6.59
CA TRP A 30 -8.52 10.60 6.19
C TRP A 30 -7.11 10.87 5.65
N ILE A 31 -6.15 10.03 6.02
CA ILE A 31 -4.77 10.03 5.54
C ILE A 31 -4.62 8.86 4.59
N ASP A 32 -4.21 9.11 3.36
CA ASP A 32 -3.89 8.07 2.40
C ASP A 32 -2.48 7.52 2.68
N ILE A 33 -2.40 6.25 2.94
CA ILE A 33 -1.14 5.52 3.20
C ILE A 33 -0.82 4.50 2.10
N SER A 34 -1.49 4.61 0.95
CA SER A 34 -1.20 3.77 -0.20
C SER A 34 0.01 4.31 -0.96
N ALA A 35 0.90 3.43 -1.39
CA ALA A 35 1.94 3.78 -2.36
C ALA A 35 1.30 4.10 -3.72
N PRO A 36 1.74 5.17 -4.41
CA PRO A 36 1.28 5.44 -5.77
C PRO A 36 1.74 4.32 -6.71
N ILE A 37 0.90 3.98 -7.69
CA ILE A 37 1.26 3.03 -8.74
C ILE A 37 1.67 3.83 -9.97
N ASP A 38 2.98 3.89 -10.22
CA ASP A 38 3.59 4.58 -11.37
C ASP A 38 4.70 3.68 -11.96
N PRO A 39 4.68 3.37 -13.26
CA PRO A 39 5.72 2.56 -13.90
C PRO A 39 7.16 3.06 -13.68
N LYS A 40 7.33 4.34 -13.34
CA LYS A 40 8.64 4.98 -13.15
C LYS A 40 9.16 4.91 -11.72
N THR A 41 8.28 4.79 -10.73
CA THR A 41 8.64 4.94 -9.31
C THR A 41 8.20 3.78 -8.43
N THR A 42 7.24 2.95 -8.88
CA THR A 42 6.79 1.80 -8.09
C THR A 42 7.85 0.70 -8.10
N PRO A 43 8.44 0.35 -6.94
CA PRO A 43 9.32 -0.80 -6.87
C PRO A 43 8.56 -2.09 -7.13
N VAL A 44 9.25 -3.06 -7.74
CA VAL A 44 8.69 -4.38 -8.04
C VAL A 44 9.57 -5.44 -7.38
N TYR A 45 8.94 -6.35 -6.64
CA TYR A 45 9.67 -7.48 -6.06
C TYR A 45 10.26 -8.35 -7.18
N PRO A 46 11.54 -8.78 -7.08
CA PRO A 46 12.18 -9.57 -8.14
C PRO A 46 11.38 -10.81 -8.53
N GLY A 47 11.08 -10.93 -9.81
CA GLY A 47 10.26 -12.02 -10.36
C GLY A 47 8.77 -11.70 -10.52
N ASN A 48 8.28 -10.61 -9.94
CA ASN A 48 6.89 -10.19 -10.11
C ASN A 48 6.68 -9.42 -11.44
N THR A 49 5.41 -9.31 -11.84
CA THR A 49 5.00 -8.59 -13.06
C THR A 49 5.29 -7.10 -12.93
N PRO A 50 6.05 -6.48 -13.87
CA PRO A 50 6.26 -5.04 -13.88
C PRO A 50 4.97 -4.26 -14.08
N VAL A 51 4.92 -3.04 -13.54
CA VAL A 51 3.80 -2.12 -13.72
C VAL A 51 3.75 -1.62 -15.16
N LYS A 52 2.58 -1.73 -15.80
CA LYS A 52 2.32 -1.15 -17.11
C LYS A 52 0.96 -0.46 -17.11
N LEU A 53 0.95 0.81 -17.49
CA LEU A 53 -0.24 1.66 -17.57
C LEU A 53 -0.33 2.19 -18.99
N ASP A 54 -1.36 1.80 -19.75
CA ASP A 54 -1.54 2.16 -21.15
C ASP A 54 -2.87 2.88 -21.35
N PHE A 55 -2.87 3.90 -22.22
CA PHE A 55 -4.08 4.51 -22.74
C PHE A 55 -4.48 3.87 -24.07
N ALA A 56 -5.64 3.21 -24.08
CA ALA A 56 -6.28 2.76 -25.31
C ALA A 56 -6.83 3.96 -26.09
N LEU A 57 -7.46 4.94 -25.39
CA LEU A 57 -7.94 6.23 -25.91
C LEU A 57 -7.42 7.36 -25.03
N ASN A 58 -7.07 8.51 -25.64
CA ASN A 58 -6.53 9.67 -24.92
C ASN A 58 -6.89 10.97 -25.64
N TYR A 59 -7.28 12.00 -24.88
CA TYR A 59 -7.54 13.34 -25.40
C TYR A 59 -6.36 13.92 -26.20
N ASP A 60 -5.11 13.64 -25.78
CA ASP A 60 -3.89 14.08 -26.49
C ASP A 60 -3.75 13.47 -27.90
N LYS A 61 -4.47 12.37 -28.18
CA LYS A 61 -4.54 11.72 -29.48
C LYS A 61 -5.77 12.16 -30.30
N GLY A 62 -6.55 13.11 -29.76
CA GLY A 62 -7.78 13.61 -30.40
C GLY A 62 -9.04 12.78 -30.11
N ASP A 63 -8.96 11.82 -29.19
CA ASP A 63 -10.12 11.04 -28.77
C ASP A 63 -11.09 11.87 -27.93
N LYS A 64 -12.36 11.46 -27.88
CA LYS A 64 -13.43 12.14 -27.11
C LYS A 64 -13.47 11.75 -25.63
N LEU A 65 -12.71 10.75 -25.23
CA LEU A 65 -12.62 10.26 -23.85
C LEU A 65 -11.22 9.67 -23.59
N ALA A 66 -10.88 9.47 -22.32
CA ALA A 66 -9.71 8.71 -21.90
C ALA A 66 -10.14 7.32 -21.45
N LEU A 67 -9.48 6.28 -21.96
CA LEU A 67 -9.69 4.88 -21.58
C LEU A 67 -8.32 4.22 -21.39
N SER A 68 -8.08 3.66 -20.22
CA SER A 68 -6.80 3.03 -19.88
C SER A 68 -6.96 1.56 -19.49
N SER A 69 -5.87 0.82 -19.60
CA SER A 69 -5.71 -0.53 -19.08
C SER A 69 -4.47 -0.61 -18.20
N TYR A 70 -4.51 -1.49 -17.19
CA TYR A 70 -3.41 -1.71 -16.25
C TYR A 70 -2.96 -3.16 -16.33
N THR A 71 -1.63 -3.38 -16.34
CA THR A 71 -1.02 -4.68 -16.06
C THR A 71 -0.26 -4.55 -14.75
N LEU A 72 -0.69 -5.31 -13.74
CA LEU A 72 -0.16 -5.31 -12.39
C LEU A 72 -0.04 -6.75 -11.91
N GLY A 73 0.96 -7.04 -11.05
CA GLY A 73 0.97 -8.24 -10.23
C GLY A 73 0.00 -8.10 -9.05
N ALA A 74 -0.47 -9.20 -8.49
CA ALA A 74 -1.30 -9.20 -7.27
C ALA A 74 -0.61 -8.48 -6.11
N HIS A 75 0.72 -8.58 -6.04
CA HIS A 75 1.57 -7.99 -5.01
C HIS A 75 2.27 -6.69 -5.48
N THR A 76 1.57 -5.86 -6.25
CA THR A 76 2.09 -4.57 -6.74
C THR A 76 1.69 -3.43 -5.81
N GLY A 77 2.68 -2.60 -5.40
CA GLY A 77 2.45 -1.42 -4.56
C GLY A 77 1.83 -1.81 -3.21
N THR A 78 0.87 -1.02 -2.72
CA THR A 78 0.09 -1.40 -1.54
C THR A 78 -0.88 -2.52 -1.90
N HIS A 79 -0.76 -3.65 -1.22
CA HIS A 79 -1.55 -4.85 -1.49
C HIS A 79 -1.86 -5.64 -0.22
N VAL A 80 -2.72 -6.63 -0.36
CA VAL A 80 -3.09 -7.59 0.69
C VAL A 80 -2.73 -8.99 0.25
N ASP A 81 -2.07 -9.74 1.15
CA ASP A 81 -1.89 -11.17 1.04
C ASP A 81 -2.98 -11.91 1.81
N ALA A 82 -3.62 -12.85 1.13
CA ALA A 82 -4.58 -13.77 1.73
C ALA A 82 -3.91 -15.11 2.13
N PRO A 83 -4.54 -15.92 2.99
CA PRO A 83 -3.99 -17.21 3.39
C PRO A 83 -3.53 -18.09 2.24
N MET A 84 -4.22 -18.07 1.10
CA MET A 84 -3.87 -18.86 -0.10
C MET A 84 -2.44 -18.60 -0.60
N HIS A 85 -1.86 -17.42 -0.29
CA HIS A 85 -0.52 -17.06 -0.80
C HIS A 85 0.57 -18.06 -0.36
N PHE A 86 0.55 -18.50 0.89
CA PHE A 86 1.52 -19.47 1.42
C PHE A 86 0.89 -20.74 1.99
N ILE A 87 -0.43 -20.79 2.14
CA ILE A 87 -1.12 -21.94 2.74
C ILE A 87 -1.92 -22.67 1.66
N LYS A 88 -1.47 -23.89 1.33
CA LYS A 88 -2.21 -24.76 0.39
C LYS A 88 -3.65 -24.99 0.87
N GLY A 89 -4.63 -24.59 0.06
CA GLY A 89 -6.04 -24.66 0.42
C GLY A 89 -6.51 -23.54 1.36
N GLY A 90 -5.65 -22.54 1.62
CA GLY A 90 -6.03 -21.34 2.36
C GLY A 90 -7.09 -20.50 1.62
N ALA A 91 -7.76 -19.63 2.36
CA ALA A 91 -8.78 -18.73 1.81
C ALA A 91 -8.15 -17.76 0.79
N SER A 92 -8.81 -17.57 -0.37
CA SER A 92 -8.49 -16.53 -1.34
C SER A 92 -8.89 -15.14 -0.81
N VAL A 93 -8.36 -14.08 -1.44
CA VAL A 93 -8.56 -12.69 -0.98
C VAL A 93 -10.02 -12.27 -0.93
N ASP A 94 -10.85 -12.77 -1.84
CA ASP A 94 -12.30 -12.52 -1.88
C ASP A 94 -13.10 -13.22 -0.77
N LEU A 95 -12.50 -14.20 -0.09
CA LEU A 95 -13.11 -14.95 1.02
C LEU A 95 -12.64 -14.47 2.40
N VAL A 96 -11.63 -13.58 2.48
CA VAL A 96 -11.24 -12.96 3.76
C VAL A 96 -12.32 -11.99 4.20
N THR A 97 -12.77 -12.10 5.46
CA THR A 97 -13.86 -11.26 5.98
C THR A 97 -13.46 -9.79 6.07
N LEU A 98 -14.37 -8.88 5.70
CA LEU A 98 -14.12 -7.44 5.66
C LEU A 98 -13.77 -6.86 7.05
N ASP A 99 -14.25 -7.49 8.13
CA ASP A 99 -13.95 -7.07 9.51
C ASP A 99 -12.43 -7.09 9.81
N LYS A 100 -11.65 -7.87 9.08
CA LYS A 100 -10.19 -7.85 9.23
C LYS A 100 -9.57 -6.59 8.65
N PHE A 101 -10.16 -6.01 7.64
CA PHE A 101 -9.63 -4.91 6.86
C PHE A 101 -10.07 -3.52 7.34
N VAL A 102 -11.06 -3.46 8.24
CA VAL A 102 -11.64 -2.19 8.71
C VAL A 102 -11.72 -2.17 10.22
N GLY A 103 -11.25 -1.09 10.84
CA GLY A 103 -11.42 -0.83 12.27
C GLY A 103 -10.15 -0.36 12.98
N PRO A 104 -10.14 -0.40 14.33
CA PRO A 104 -9.03 0.08 15.12
C PRO A 104 -7.70 -0.59 14.76
N ALA A 105 -6.67 0.22 14.56
CA ALA A 105 -5.30 -0.21 14.29
C ALA A 105 -4.30 0.64 15.04
N ARG A 106 -3.17 0.07 15.38
CA ARG A 106 -2.03 0.79 15.98
C ARG A 106 -0.87 0.86 15.02
N ILE A 107 -0.39 2.09 14.79
CA ILE A 107 0.83 2.35 14.02
C ILE A 107 1.99 2.35 14.99
N ILE A 108 2.90 1.41 14.82
CA ILE A 108 4.12 1.25 15.63
C ILE A 108 5.29 1.85 14.86
N ASP A 109 5.97 2.79 15.49
CA ASP A 109 7.20 3.38 14.95
C ASP A 109 8.40 2.57 15.44
N CYS A 110 8.91 1.68 14.61
CA CYS A 110 10.06 0.85 14.95
C CYS A 110 11.33 1.68 15.13
N THR A 111 12.29 1.15 15.91
CA THR A 111 13.60 1.78 16.07
C THR A 111 14.15 2.23 14.72
N PRO A 112 14.64 3.48 14.56
CA PRO A 112 14.92 4.10 13.26
C PRO A 112 15.78 3.28 12.30
N ASP A 113 16.78 2.57 12.78
CA ASP A 113 17.72 1.78 11.98
C ASP A 113 17.52 0.27 12.11
N ALA A 114 16.42 -0.16 12.75
CA ALA A 114 16.12 -1.59 12.92
C ALA A 114 15.96 -2.25 11.55
N LYS A 115 16.76 -3.28 11.28
CA LYS A 115 16.68 -4.09 10.06
C LYS A 115 15.75 -5.29 10.19
N VAL A 116 15.34 -5.59 11.41
CA VAL A 116 14.45 -6.70 11.72
C VAL A 116 13.53 -6.31 12.88
N ILE A 117 12.27 -6.69 12.78
CA ILE A 117 11.28 -6.64 13.84
C ILE A 117 11.19 -8.04 14.41
N ASP A 118 12.08 -8.35 15.36
CA ASP A 118 12.06 -9.57 16.16
C ASP A 118 11.25 -9.37 17.44
N ALA A 119 11.16 -10.41 18.27
CA ALA A 119 10.46 -10.33 19.54
C ALA A 119 11.02 -9.25 20.48
N ALA A 120 12.34 -9.00 20.43
CA ALA A 120 12.99 -7.98 21.27
C ALA A 120 12.64 -6.57 20.78
N GLU A 121 12.65 -6.33 19.46
CA GLU A 121 12.21 -5.06 18.88
C GLU A 121 10.71 -4.83 19.14
N LEU A 122 9.87 -5.82 18.86
CA LEU A 122 8.42 -5.73 19.08
C LEU A 122 8.08 -5.37 20.54
N ASN A 123 8.76 -5.97 21.51
CA ASN A 123 8.50 -5.75 22.95
C ASN A 123 8.99 -4.39 23.48
N LYS A 124 9.67 -3.58 22.68
CA LYS A 124 9.96 -2.17 23.04
C LYS A 124 8.75 -1.27 22.89
N HIS A 125 7.72 -1.73 22.21
CA HIS A 125 6.56 -0.94 21.84
C HIS A 125 5.29 -1.40 22.55
N ASP A 126 4.33 -0.48 22.69
CA ASP A 126 2.99 -0.82 23.21
C ASP A 126 2.12 -1.39 22.07
N TRP A 127 2.17 -2.69 21.85
CA TRP A 127 1.43 -3.38 20.82
C TRP A 127 0.31 -4.27 21.33
N LYS A 128 0.38 -4.67 22.60
CA LYS A 128 -0.57 -5.62 23.19
C LYS A 128 -1.99 -5.07 23.22
N GLY A 129 -2.96 -5.92 22.90
CA GLY A 129 -4.37 -5.54 22.82
C GLY A 129 -4.81 -4.86 21.54
N ALA A 130 -3.87 -4.46 20.66
CA ALA A 130 -4.21 -3.98 19.33
C ALA A 130 -4.66 -5.15 18.43
N ARG A 131 -5.81 -4.98 17.78
CA ARG A 131 -6.34 -6.00 16.83
C ARG A 131 -5.65 -5.94 15.47
N ARG A 132 -5.22 -4.77 15.04
CA ARG A 132 -4.48 -4.54 13.79
C ARG A 132 -3.23 -3.75 14.10
N ILE A 133 -2.12 -4.19 13.57
CA ILE A 133 -0.80 -3.58 13.80
C ILE A 133 -0.16 -3.27 12.47
N VAL A 134 0.34 -2.04 12.35
CA VAL A 134 1.06 -1.58 11.17
C VAL A 134 2.42 -1.03 11.58
N PHE A 135 3.47 -1.57 11.00
CA PHE A 135 4.84 -1.19 11.29
C PHE A 135 5.33 -0.09 10.35
N ARG A 136 5.68 1.05 10.93
CA ARG A 136 6.44 2.11 10.29
C ARG A 136 7.92 1.88 10.57
N THR A 137 8.71 1.71 9.54
CA THR A 137 10.12 1.34 9.66
C THR A 137 11.03 2.33 8.92
N ARG A 138 12.31 2.03 8.83
CA ARG A 138 13.25 2.77 7.98
C ARG A 138 12.89 2.72 6.49
N ASN A 139 12.09 1.74 6.06
CA ASN A 139 11.65 1.62 4.67
C ASN A 139 10.86 2.88 4.24
N SER A 140 9.87 3.30 5.05
CA SER A 140 9.14 4.55 4.82
C SER A 140 10.01 5.78 5.03
N ARG A 141 10.90 5.81 6.05
CA ARG A 141 11.79 6.96 6.29
C ARG A 141 12.72 7.22 5.12
N ASN A 142 13.09 6.18 4.38
CA ASN A 142 13.90 6.25 3.17
C ASN A 142 13.06 6.37 1.89
N HIS A 143 11.73 6.48 1.98
CA HIS A 143 10.81 6.59 0.85
C HIS A 143 10.91 5.46 -0.19
N TRP A 144 11.27 4.25 0.23
CA TRP A 144 11.54 3.14 -0.69
C TRP A 144 10.32 2.68 -1.50
N MET A 145 9.10 2.97 -1.06
CA MET A 145 7.90 2.68 -1.85
C MET A 145 7.68 3.62 -3.06
N THR A 146 8.52 4.64 -3.20
CA THR A 146 8.54 5.56 -4.36
C THR A 146 9.90 5.61 -5.06
N ASP A 147 10.79 4.66 -4.74
CA ASP A 147 12.06 4.40 -5.42
C ASP A 147 11.90 3.15 -6.29
N PRO A 148 12.10 3.21 -7.62
CA PRO A 148 11.96 2.04 -8.48
C PRO A 148 13.01 0.95 -8.22
N THR A 149 14.07 1.26 -7.46
CA THR A 149 15.08 0.30 -7.05
C THR A 149 14.53 -0.63 -5.98
N PHE A 150 14.68 -1.93 -6.18
CA PHE A 150 14.37 -2.89 -5.13
C PHE A 150 15.51 -2.94 -4.09
N HIS A 151 15.20 -2.62 -2.84
CA HIS A 151 16.14 -2.60 -1.72
C HIS A 151 16.14 -3.95 -1.01
N GLU A 152 17.16 -4.78 -1.24
CA GLU A 152 17.24 -6.16 -0.69
C GLU A 152 17.39 -6.20 0.84
N ASP A 153 17.86 -5.12 1.46
CA ASP A 153 18.11 -5.02 2.90
C ASP A 153 16.97 -4.34 3.69
N PHE A 154 15.76 -4.34 3.14
CA PHE A 154 14.58 -3.76 3.79
C PHE A 154 14.32 -4.37 5.18
N THR A 155 13.63 -3.59 6.04
CA THR A 155 13.18 -4.07 7.35
C THR A 155 12.02 -5.03 7.18
N TYR A 156 12.09 -6.17 7.85
CA TYR A 156 11.11 -7.27 7.80
C TYR A 156 10.73 -7.73 9.21
N VAL A 157 9.67 -8.54 9.34
CA VAL A 157 9.23 -9.16 10.59
C VAL A 157 9.84 -10.55 10.72
N ALA A 158 10.48 -10.82 11.86
CA ALA A 158 11.05 -12.13 12.15
C ALA A 158 9.97 -13.13 12.61
N PRO A 159 10.21 -14.45 12.44
CA PRO A 159 9.23 -15.48 12.82
C PRO A 159 8.80 -15.46 14.28
N ASP A 160 9.69 -15.10 15.21
CA ASP A 160 9.39 -15.01 16.65
C ASP A 160 8.42 -13.86 16.97
N ALA A 161 8.59 -12.70 16.33
CA ALA A 161 7.62 -11.61 16.43
C ALA A 161 6.28 -11.99 15.77
N ALA A 162 6.30 -12.61 14.59
CA ALA A 162 5.09 -13.09 13.93
C ALA A 162 4.31 -14.08 14.82
N GLN A 163 5.01 -14.98 15.53
CA GLN A 163 4.40 -15.92 16.46
C GLN A 163 3.74 -15.20 17.64
N LEU A 164 4.41 -14.19 18.24
CA LEU A 164 3.83 -13.40 19.33
C LEU A 164 2.55 -12.67 18.89
N LEU A 165 2.56 -12.08 17.70
CA LEU A 165 1.38 -11.40 17.12
C LEU A 165 0.22 -12.39 16.91
N ALA A 166 0.53 -13.56 16.35
CA ALA A 166 -0.46 -14.61 16.08
C ALA A 166 -1.07 -15.16 17.37
N ASP A 167 -0.25 -15.42 18.41
CA ASP A 167 -0.69 -15.95 19.70
C ASP A 167 -1.50 -14.91 20.51
N ALA A 168 -1.24 -13.62 20.30
CA ALA A 168 -2.01 -12.55 20.90
C ALA A 168 -3.37 -12.28 20.22
N GLY A 169 -3.69 -12.97 19.13
CA GLY A 169 -4.95 -12.82 18.41
C GLY A 169 -5.03 -11.54 17.55
N VAL A 170 -3.91 -11.05 17.07
CA VAL A 170 -3.88 -9.96 16.07
C VAL A 170 -4.61 -10.43 14.81
N GLU A 171 -5.40 -9.55 14.20
CA GLU A 171 -6.29 -9.87 13.09
C GLU A 171 -5.76 -9.43 11.73
N LEU A 172 -4.81 -8.47 11.72
CA LEU A 172 -4.13 -7.97 10.53
C LEU A 172 -2.78 -7.42 10.92
N VAL A 173 -1.76 -7.67 10.09
CA VAL A 173 -0.43 -7.07 10.23
C VAL A 173 -0.07 -6.33 8.94
N GLY A 174 0.45 -5.11 9.06
CA GLY A 174 0.91 -4.30 7.93
C GLY A 174 2.37 -3.88 8.06
N ILE A 175 3.04 -3.68 6.91
CA ILE A 175 4.41 -3.18 6.82
C ILE A 175 4.58 -2.23 5.64
N ASP A 176 5.57 -1.38 5.75
CA ASP A 176 5.87 -0.30 4.82
C ASP A 176 6.91 -0.67 3.74
N TYR A 177 6.89 -1.93 3.28
CA TYR A 177 7.65 -2.39 2.10
C TYR A 177 7.00 -3.61 1.46
N LEU A 178 7.61 -4.09 0.35
CA LEU A 178 7.07 -5.11 -0.56
C LEU A 178 7.13 -6.54 -0.02
N SER A 179 7.64 -6.76 1.20
CA SER A 179 7.55 -8.04 1.87
C SER A 179 7.61 -7.91 3.39
N MET A 180 6.76 -8.70 4.06
CA MET A 180 6.83 -8.97 5.50
C MET A 180 7.98 -9.91 5.84
N GLU A 181 8.44 -10.72 4.88
CA GLU A 181 9.47 -11.74 5.03
C GLU A 181 10.86 -11.20 4.70
N LYS A 182 11.89 -11.78 5.32
CA LYS A 182 13.29 -11.52 4.95
C LYS A 182 13.52 -11.87 3.47
N TYR A 183 14.19 -10.99 2.73
CA TYR A 183 14.56 -11.29 1.34
C TYR A 183 15.39 -12.56 1.23
N LYS A 184 15.07 -13.40 0.23
CA LYS A 184 15.67 -14.73 0.01
C LYS A 184 15.51 -15.70 1.18
N SER A 185 14.49 -15.51 2.03
CA SER A 185 14.10 -16.56 2.98
C SER A 185 13.73 -17.84 2.22
N SER A 186 14.19 -18.98 2.72
CA SER A 186 13.91 -20.29 2.08
C SER A 186 12.70 -21.00 2.67
N ASP A 187 12.23 -20.57 3.84
CA ASP A 187 11.17 -21.26 4.61
C ASP A 187 9.91 -20.43 4.82
N PHE A 188 9.93 -19.13 4.47
CA PHE A 188 8.80 -18.21 4.51
C PHE A 188 8.01 -18.23 5.82
N LYS A 189 8.70 -18.46 6.94
CA LYS A 189 8.07 -18.71 8.24
C LYS A 189 7.16 -17.59 8.72
N THR A 190 7.52 -16.33 8.48
CA THR A 190 6.71 -15.18 8.88
C THR A 190 5.35 -15.22 8.19
N HIS A 191 5.33 -15.39 6.87
CA HIS A 191 4.08 -15.53 6.10
C HIS A 191 3.30 -16.77 6.54
N VAL A 192 3.97 -17.92 6.66
CA VAL A 192 3.31 -19.19 7.04
C VAL A 192 2.65 -19.08 8.42
N ILE A 193 3.29 -18.43 9.40
CA ILE A 193 2.74 -18.23 10.74
C ILE A 193 1.50 -17.34 10.68
N LEU A 194 1.60 -16.17 10.09
CA LEU A 194 0.51 -15.19 10.06
C LEU A 194 -0.67 -15.69 9.21
N LEU A 195 -0.41 -16.06 7.95
CA LEU A 195 -1.44 -16.53 7.01
C LEU A 195 -2.04 -17.86 7.44
N GLY A 196 -1.25 -18.73 8.08
CA GLY A 196 -1.74 -20.00 8.64
C GLY A 196 -2.71 -19.83 9.80
N LYS A 197 -2.65 -18.70 10.50
CA LYS A 197 -3.64 -18.28 11.50
C LYS A 197 -4.80 -17.46 10.90
N GLY A 198 -4.84 -17.34 9.57
CA GLY A 198 -5.84 -16.55 8.86
C GLY A 198 -5.68 -15.04 9.09
N ILE A 199 -4.49 -14.58 9.45
CA ILE A 199 -4.15 -13.15 9.61
C ILE A 199 -3.69 -12.63 8.26
N PRO A 200 -4.47 -11.80 7.52
CA PRO A 200 -4.02 -11.20 6.28
C PRO A 200 -2.86 -10.24 6.55
N ILE A 201 -1.98 -10.14 5.56
CA ILE A 201 -0.83 -9.26 5.60
C ILE A 201 -1.08 -8.09 4.64
N VAL A 202 -0.70 -6.88 5.04
CA VAL A 202 -0.72 -5.69 4.19
C VAL A 202 0.70 -5.22 3.96
N GLU A 203 1.12 -5.16 2.71
CA GLU A 203 2.47 -4.77 2.32
C GLU A 203 2.47 -3.52 1.46
N GLY A 204 3.62 -2.89 1.30
CA GLY A 204 3.79 -1.73 0.44
C GLY A 204 3.09 -0.45 0.93
N LEU A 205 2.98 -0.26 2.24
CA LEU A 205 2.39 0.94 2.83
C LEU A 205 3.35 2.13 2.76
N GLN A 206 2.81 3.35 2.60
CA GLN A 206 3.55 4.61 2.61
C GLN A 206 3.29 5.35 3.92
N LEU A 207 4.23 5.25 4.88
CA LEU A 207 4.05 5.74 6.24
C LEU A 207 5.02 6.87 6.62
N ALA A 208 5.75 7.47 5.66
CA ALA A 208 6.77 8.48 5.94
C ALA A 208 6.26 9.63 6.81
N ASP A 209 5.06 10.13 6.51
CA ASP A 209 4.44 11.28 7.16
C ASP A 209 3.39 10.89 8.22
N VAL A 210 3.29 9.59 8.57
CA VAL A 210 2.35 9.11 9.58
C VAL A 210 2.99 9.13 10.96
N THR A 211 2.35 9.78 11.92
CA THR A 211 2.76 9.71 13.33
C THR A 211 2.35 8.38 13.95
N PRO A 212 3.14 7.79 14.87
CA PRO A 212 2.71 6.59 15.60
C PRO A 212 1.49 6.88 16.46
N GLY A 213 0.66 5.87 16.70
CA GLY A 213 -0.55 6.00 17.53
C GLY A 213 -1.72 5.16 17.06
N ASP A 214 -2.90 5.45 17.61
CA ASP A 214 -4.13 4.72 17.32
C ASP A 214 -4.94 5.40 16.21
N TYR A 215 -5.41 4.58 15.27
CA TYR A 215 -6.16 5.01 14.10
C TYR A 215 -7.35 4.08 13.83
N ASP A 216 -8.30 4.56 13.06
CA ASP A 216 -9.19 3.71 12.29
C ASP A 216 -8.53 3.44 10.94
N LEU A 217 -8.27 2.17 10.66
CA LEU A 217 -7.70 1.68 9.40
C LEU A 217 -8.84 1.22 8.48
N VAL A 218 -8.74 1.58 7.22
CA VAL A 218 -9.47 0.96 6.12
C VAL A 218 -8.46 0.54 5.07
N VAL A 219 -8.37 -0.75 4.77
CA VAL A 219 -7.55 -1.29 3.69
C VAL A 219 -8.37 -2.34 2.94
N LEU A 220 -8.82 -2.01 1.74
CA LEU A 220 -9.72 -2.87 0.98
C LEU A 220 -9.03 -3.36 -0.29
N PRO A 221 -8.69 -4.66 -0.36
CA PRO A 221 -8.17 -5.26 -1.59
C PRO A 221 -9.25 -5.31 -2.68
N LEU A 222 -8.84 -5.34 -3.92
CA LEU A 222 -9.75 -5.68 -5.02
C LEU A 222 -10.33 -7.07 -4.78
N ARG A 223 -11.63 -7.24 -5.04
CA ARG A 223 -12.30 -8.54 -4.91
C ARG A 223 -11.98 -9.43 -6.10
N VAL A 224 -10.77 -9.97 -6.15
CA VAL A 224 -10.31 -10.89 -7.18
C VAL A 224 -10.61 -12.32 -6.75
N VAL A 225 -11.58 -12.95 -7.42
CA VAL A 225 -12.10 -14.28 -7.02
C VAL A 225 -11.03 -15.36 -7.21
N GLY A 226 -10.76 -16.12 -6.15
CA GLY A 226 -9.91 -17.31 -6.18
C GLY A 226 -8.41 -17.01 -6.27
N HIS A 227 -7.95 -15.79 -5.91
CA HIS A 227 -6.55 -15.40 -5.97
C HIS A 227 -5.98 -15.12 -4.57
N GLU A 228 -4.66 -15.25 -4.47
CA GLU A 228 -3.87 -15.23 -3.25
C GLU A 228 -3.67 -13.84 -2.64
N GLY A 229 -3.93 -12.79 -3.40
CA GLY A 229 -3.75 -11.40 -2.98
C GLY A 229 -4.32 -10.43 -4.00
N ALA A 230 -4.33 -9.16 -3.67
CA ALA A 230 -4.74 -8.10 -4.58
C ALA A 230 -4.22 -6.73 -4.15
N PRO A 231 -3.97 -5.79 -5.10
CA PRO A 231 -3.73 -4.40 -4.80
C PRO A 231 -4.88 -3.79 -3.98
N ALA A 232 -4.53 -2.86 -3.09
CA ALA A 232 -5.46 -2.25 -2.17
C ALA A 232 -5.27 -0.74 -2.05
N ARG A 233 -6.34 0.00 -1.70
CA ARG A 233 -6.24 1.35 -1.16
C ARG A 233 -6.28 1.27 0.35
N ALA A 234 -5.28 1.85 1.01
CA ALA A 234 -5.16 1.90 2.47
C ALA A 234 -5.25 3.34 2.97
N ILE A 235 -6.11 3.58 3.94
CA ILE A 235 -6.30 4.91 4.55
C ILE A 235 -6.42 4.81 6.06
N LEU A 236 -6.00 5.87 6.75
CA LEU A 236 -6.07 6.01 8.19
C LEU A 236 -6.92 7.22 8.58
N LYS A 237 -7.59 7.14 9.72
CA LYS A 237 -8.19 8.28 10.40
C LYS A 237 -7.77 8.27 11.85
N HIS A 238 -7.23 9.39 12.34
CA HIS A 238 -6.81 9.52 13.74
C HIS A 238 -7.98 9.20 14.69
N ARG A 239 -7.70 8.41 15.70
CA ARG A 239 -8.61 8.20 16.84
C ARG A 239 -8.23 9.19 17.94
N PRO A 240 -9.24 9.86 18.53
CA PRO A 240 -9.00 10.76 19.66
C PRO A 240 -8.52 10.00 20.90
#